data_85f5748f7547108a52bbe79ffbb324ee
#
_entry.id   85f5748f7547108a52bbe79ffbb324ee
#
_cell.length_a   1.000
_cell.length_b   1.000
_cell.length_c   1.000
_cell.angle_alpha   90.00
_cell.angle_beta   90.00
_cell.angle_gamma   90.00
#
_symmetry.space_group_name_H-M   'P 1'
#
loop_
_entity.id
_entity.type
_entity.pdbx_description
1 polymer ?
#
loop_
_entity_poly.entity_id
_entity_poly.type
_entity_poly.pdbx_seq_one_letter_code
_entity_poly.pdbx_strand_id
1 'polypeptide(L)'
;MMKTELENIGFTTVESIYSEREIEEILKILNEKEISGQFGVREFLFKNPEIRSKIFNKRLKEIVKQISPKCTNSIKSIYFDKPPNSNWTVNWHQDLTINLSNRKEVDQYKNWRETKERTVVQPNRELLENIFTIRIHLDKCTKQNGALRVIEESHLKGTIDTTEWIKTKVGKETICEVGKGGILIMKPLLLHSSRRTETVSYTHLTLPTTPYV
;
A
#
# COMPACT_ATOMS: atom_id res chain seq x y z
N MET A 1 -10.83 12.95 -12.17
CA MET A 1 -9.36 13.09 -12.34
C MET A 1 -8.61 11.93 -11.65
N MET A 2 -8.58 11.79 -10.33
CA MET A 2 -7.88 10.69 -9.62
C MET A 2 -8.26 9.29 -10.09
N LYS A 3 -9.55 8.96 -10.20
CA LYS A 3 -10.01 7.64 -10.65
C LYS A 3 -9.53 7.33 -12.07
N THR A 4 -9.65 8.29 -12.98
CA THR A 4 -9.19 8.14 -14.37
C THR A 4 -7.68 7.91 -14.45
N GLU A 5 -6.92 8.63 -13.64
CA GLU A 5 -5.47 8.47 -13.54
C GLU A 5 -5.11 7.08 -13.00
N LEU A 6 -5.76 6.64 -11.91
CA LEU A 6 -5.58 5.31 -11.34
C LEU A 6 -5.94 4.20 -12.33
N GLU A 7 -6.97 4.36 -13.14
CA GLU A 7 -7.37 3.38 -14.16
C GLU A 7 -6.41 3.37 -15.37
N ASN A 8 -5.89 4.51 -15.78
CA ASN A 8 -5.05 4.62 -16.98
C ASN A 8 -3.58 4.28 -16.69
N ILE A 9 -2.97 4.93 -15.71
CA ILE A 9 -1.52 4.77 -15.44
C ILE A 9 -1.22 3.87 -14.23
N GLY A 10 -2.25 3.54 -13.43
CA GLY A 10 -2.14 2.57 -12.33
C GLY A 10 -1.86 3.17 -10.95
N PHE A 11 -1.63 4.47 -10.85
CA PHE A 11 -1.41 5.15 -9.57
C PHE A 11 -1.81 6.62 -9.64
N THR A 12 -1.97 7.25 -8.48
CA THR A 12 -2.12 8.69 -8.32
C THR A 12 -1.62 9.10 -6.93
N THR A 13 -1.20 10.34 -6.78
CA THR A 13 -0.78 10.92 -5.49
C THR A 13 -1.71 12.06 -5.09
N VAL A 14 -1.96 12.20 -3.80
CA VAL A 14 -2.75 13.31 -3.26
C VAL A 14 -2.01 13.87 -2.05
N GLU A 15 -1.67 15.14 -2.12
CA GLU A 15 -0.96 15.83 -1.05
C GLU A 15 -1.91 16.32 0.05
N SER A 16 -1.37 16.48 1.25
CA SER A 16 -2.03 17.16 2.38
C SER A 16 -3.39 16.57 2.81
N ILE A 17 -3.50 15.23 2.78
CA ILE A 17 -4.69 14.53 3.29
C ILE A 17 -4.74 14.59 4.82
N TYR A 18 -3.58 14.61 5.44
CA TYR A 18 -3.42 14.78 6.89
C TYR A 18 -2.67 16.09 7.16
N SER A 19 -3.16 16.87 8.10
CA SER A 19 -2.43 18.01 8.65
C SER A 19 -1.24 17.52 9.48
N GLU A 20 -0.27 18.40 9.73
CA GLU A 20 0.86 18.08 10.60
C GLU A 20 0.39 17.60 11.98
N ARG A 21 -0.59 18.29 12.57
CA ARG A 21 -1.19 17.90 13.86
C ARG A 21 -1.79 16.49 13.84
N GLU A 22 -2.52 16.11 12.77
CA GLU A 22 -3.08 14.75 12.66
C GLU A 22 -1.96 13.70 12.57
N ILE A 23 -0.89 14.00 11.85
CA ILE A 23 0.29 13.11 11.78
C ILE A 23 0.99 13.01 13.13
N GLU A 24 1.21 14.12 13.83
CA GLU A 24 1.81 14.13 15.18
C GLU A 24 1.00 13.32 16.18
N GLU A 25 -0.34 13.42 16.15
CA GLU A 25 -1.22 12.62 16.98
C GLU A 25 -1.10 11.11 16.67
N ILE A 26 -0.96 10.73 15.40
CA ILE A 26 -0.73 9.33 15.00
C ILE A 26 0.65 8.86 15.50
N LEU A 27 1.71 9.63 15.25
CA LEU A 27 3.06 9.31 15.69
C LEU A 27 3.19 9.20 17.21
N LYS A 28 2.49 10.06 17.95
CA LYS A 28 2.43 9.99 19.42
C LYS A 28 1.89 8.63 19.89
N ILE A 29 0.77 8.17 19.33
CA ILE A 29 0.18 6.87 19.67
C ILE A 29 1.14 5.72 19.31
N LEU A 30 1.82 5.80 18.17
CA LEU A 30 2.83 4.81 17.76
C LEU A 30 4.00 4.71 18.74
N ASN A 31 4.47 5.85 19.23
CA ASN A 31 5.54 5.92 20.23
C ASN A 31 5.09 5.38 21.59
N GLU A 32 3.91 5.79 22.07
CA GLU A 32 3.35 5.32 23.36
C GLU A 32 3.13 3.80 23.38
N LYS A 33 2.92 3.19 22.22
CA LYS A 33 2.75 1.73 22.05
C LYS A 33 4.04 0.99 21.70
N GLU A 34 5.17 1.66 21.68
CA GLU A 34 6.47 1.08 21.29
C GLU A 34 6.45 0.41 19.89
N ILE A 35 5.59 0.92 18.98
CA ILE A 35 5.48 0.42 17.61
C ILE A 35 6.53 1.09 16.71
N SER A 36 6.92 2.31 17.02
CA SER A 36 7.97 3.02 16.30
C SER A 36 9.27 2.21 16.27
N GLY A 37 9.92 2.17 15.10
CA GLY A 37 11.12 1.37 14.88
C GLY A 37 10.88 -0.10 14.51
N GLN A 38 9.63 -0.55 14.47
CA GLN A 38 9.30 -1.90 14.03
C GLN A 38 9.22 -1.97 12.49
N PHE A 39 9.93 -2.91 11.89
CA PHE A 39 10.15 -2.98 10.43
C PHE A 39 8.90 -3.26 9.58
N GLY A 40 7.89 -3.89 10.14
CA GLY A 40 6.67 -4.23 9.41
C GLY A 40 5.63 -4.89 10.33
N VAL A 41 4.71 -4.09 10.85
CA VAL A 41 3.63 -4.57 11.70
C VAL A 41 2.42 -4.90 10.83
N ARG A 42 2.18 -6.20 10.65
CA ARG A 42 1.02 -6.71 9.91
C ARG A 42 -0.24 -6.64 10.76
N GLU A 43 -1.42 -6.61 10.10
CA GLU A 43 -2.73 -6.46 10.74
C GLU A 43 -2.78 -5.23 11.66
N PHE A 44 -2.07 -4.17 11.26
CA PHE A 44 -1.80 -3.01 12.07
C PHE A 44 -3.07 -2.34 12.62
N LEU A 45 -4.05 -2.06 11.76
CA LEU A 45 -5.31 -1.41 12.19
C LEU A 45 -6.25 -2.33 12.95
N PHE A 46 -6.09 -3.64 12.81
CA PHE A 46 -6.81 -4.62 13.62
C PHE A 46 -6.25 -4.66 15.05
N LYS A 47 -4.92 -4.65 15.17
CA LYS A 47 -4.22 -4.65 16.46
C LYS A 47 -4.28 -3.29 17.18
N ASN A 48 -4.58 -2.21 16.46
CA ASN A 48 -4.60 -0.84 16.98
C ASN A 48 -5.88 -0.08 16.55
N PRO A 49 -7.06 -0.47 17.08
CA PRO A 49 -8.33 0.09 16.64
C PRO A 49 -8.48 1.59 16.93
N GLU A 50 -7.80 2.11 17.95
CA GLU A 50 -7.77 3.54 18.29
C GLU A 50 -7.11 4.41 17.20
N ILE A 51 -6.15 3.89 16.47
CA ILE A 51 -5.52 4.59 15.35
C ILE A 51 -6.45 4.61 14.12
N ARG A 52 -7.32 3.61 14.00
CA ARG A 52 -8.20 3.45 12.83
C ARG A 52 -9.04 4.71 12.55
N SER A 53 -9.62 5.33 13.56
CA SER A 53 -10.45 6.53 13.41
C SER A 53 -9.63 7.73 12.91
N LYS A 54 -8.38 7.84 13.32
CA LYS A 54 -7.45 8.89 12.88
C LYS A 54 -6.98 8.67 11.44
N ILE A 55 -6.72 7.41 11.07
CA ILE A 55 -6.35 7.03 9.70
C ILE A 55 -7.53 7.25 8.75
N PHE A 56 -8.72 6.75 9.07
CA PHE A 56 -9.90 6.96 8.24
C PHE A 56 -10.62 8.29 8.58
N ASN A 57 -9.88 9.41 8.46
CA ASN A 57 -10.46 10.74 8.61
C ASN A 57 -11.47 11.04 7.47
N LYS A 58 -12.17 12.18 7.58
CA LYS A 58 -13.21 12.56 6.60
C LYS A 58 -12.64 12.67 5.17
N ARG A 59 -11.46 13.28 5.02
CA ARG A 59 -10.83 13.50 3.71
C ARG A 59 -10.46 12.19 3.02
N LEU A 60 -9.86 11.25 3.75
CA LEU A 60 -9.55 9.93 3.19
C LEU A 60 -10.80 9.15 2.79
N LYS A 61 -11.86 9.18 3.62
CA LYS A 61 -13.14 8.54 3.31
C LYS A 61 -13.78 9.11 2.05
N GLU A 62 -13.72 10.42 1.83
CA GLU A 62 -14.22 11.07 0.62
C GLU A 62 -13.45 10.62 -0.62
N ILE A 63 -12.12 10.51 -0.55
CA ILE A 63 -11.29 10.01 -1.64
C ILE A 63 -11.63 8.55 -1.95
N VAL A 64 -11.69 7.70 -0.94
CA VAL A 64 -12.06 6.28 -1.11
C VAL A 64 -13.42 6.16 -1.80
N LYS A 65 -14.41 6.96 -1.38
CA LYS A 65 -15.75 6.98 -1.98
C LYS A 65 -15.74 7.45 -3.45
N GLN A 66 -14.87 8.40 -3.81
CA GLN A 66 -14.72 8.87 -5.20
C GLN A 66 -14.13 7.79 -6.12
N ILE A 67 -13.18 6.99 -5.61
CA ILE A 67 -12.54 5.91 -6.37
C ILE A 67 -13.49 4.72 -6.47
N SER A 68 -14.03 4.27 -5.34
CA SER A 68 -14.93 3.13 -5.24
C SER A 68 -16.06 3.39 -4.23
N PRO A 69 -17.26 3.79 -4.70
CA PRO A 69 -18.40 4.09 -3.81
C PRO A 69 -18.82 2.90 -2.93
N LYS A 70 -18.53 1.68 -3.36
CA LYS A 70 -18.85 0.43 -2.64
C LYS A 70 -17.75 -0.02 -1.69
N CYS A 71 -16.58 0.66 -1.68
CA CYS A 71 -15.47 0.28 -0.82
C CYS A 71 -15.77 0.65 0.63
N THR A 72 -15.82 -0.34 1.49
CA THR A 72 -16.13 -0.15 2.91
C THR A 72 -15.03 -0.61 3.85
N ASN A 73 -14.12 -1.48 3.38
CA ASN A 73 -13.16 -2.14 4.25
C ASN A 73 -11.73 -2.15 3.70
N SER A 74 -10.78 -2.06 4.62
CA SER A 74 -9.38 -2.43 4.38
C SER A 74 -9.22 -3.91 4.68
N ILE A 75 -8.76 -4.69 3.69
CA ILE A 75 -8.55 -6.14 3.81
C ILE A 75 -7.18 -6.49 4.39
N LYS A 76 -6.31 -5.52 4.49
CA LYS A 76 -4.95 -5.67 5.02
C LYS A 76 -4.46 -4.32 5.51
N SER A 77 -3.62 -4.31 6.51
CA SER A 77 -2.94 -3.10 6.96
C SER A 77 -1.53 -3.44 7.42
N ILE A 78 -0.55 -2.70 6.93
CA ILE A 78 0.84 -2.90 7.31
C ILE A 78 1.46 -1.53 7.62
N TYR A 79 1.94 -1.39 8.83
CA TYR A 79 2.79 -0.28 9.21
C TYR A 79 4.24 -0.64 8.90
N PHE A 80 4.94 0.26 8.25
CA PHE A 80 6.36 0.14 7.94
C PHE A 80 7.13 1.29 8.55
N ASP A 81 8.18 0.96 9.26
CA ASP A 81 9.20 1.90 9.68
C ASP A 81 10.56 1.39 9.20
N LYS A 82 11.26 2.21 8.44
CA LYS A 82 12.61 1.92 7.97
C LYS A 82 13.59 2.80 8.73
N PRO A 83 14.07 2.37 9.90
CA PRO A 83 15.10 3.12 10.62
C PRO A 83 16.44 3.08 9.85
N PRO A 84 17.35 4.00 10.11
CA PRO A 84 18.63 4.12 9.39
C PRO A 84 19.45 2.83 9.34
N ASN A 85 19.32 2.00 10.37
CA ASN A 85 20.07 0.74 10.52
C ASN A 85 19.40 -0.46 9.84
N SER A 86 18.22 -0.29 9.25
CA SER A 86 17.46 -1.37 8.62
C SER A 86 17.05 -0.98 7.22
N ASN A 87 17.96 -1.15 6.31
CA ASN A 87 17.83 -0.67 4.96
C ASN A 87 17.77 -1.83 3.98
N TRP A 88 16.56 -2.19 3.53
CA TRP A 88 16.34 -3.25 2.55
C TRP A 88 15.77 -2.72 1.24
N THR A 89 16.11 -3.39 0.15
CA THR A 89 15.50 -3.19 -1.16
C THR A 89 14.24 -4.05 -1.26
N VAL A 90 13.18 -3.51 -1.81
CA VAL A 90 12.04 -4.30 -2.29
C VAL A 90 12.17 -4.45 -3.80
N ASN A 91 12.39 -5.68 -4.25
CA ASN A 91 12.51 -5.97 -5.67
C ASN A 91 11.20 -5.68 -6.42
N TRP A 92 11.27 -5.59 -7.74
CA TRP A 92 10.09 -5.43 -8.58
C TRP A 92 9.09 -6.56 -8.36
N HIS A 93 7.84 -6.22 -8.06
CA HIS A 93 6.76 -7.16 -7.79
C HIS A 93 5.38 -6.52 -8.01
N GLN A 94 4.36 -7.35 -7.95
CA GLN A 94 2.95 -6.97 -7.89
C GLN A 94 2.36 -7.47 -6.58
N ASP A 95 1.36 -6.78 -6.04
CA ASP A 95 0.63 -7.20 -4.84
C ASP A 95 -0.46 -8.21 -5.21
N LEU A 96 -0.12 -9.48 -5.28
CA LEU A 96 -1.01 -10.53 -5.80
C LEU A 96 -1.88 -11.20 -4.74
N THR A 97 -1.77 -10.85 -3.46
CA THR A 97 -2.42 -11.60 -2.39
C THR A 97 -3.31 -10.74 -1.50
N ILE A 98 -4.40 -11.37 -1.04
CA ILE A 98 -5.31 -10.83 -0.02
C ILE A 98 -5.24 -11.68 1.25
N ASN A 99 -5.71 -11.11 2.37
CA ASN A 99 -5.88 -11.82 3.63
C ASN A 99 -7.35 -12.16 3.84
N LEU A 100 -7.63 -13.38 4.28
CA LEU A 100 -8.95 -13.86 4.66
C LEU A 100 -8.96 -14.29 6.13
N SER A 101 -10.11 -14.18 6.78
CA SER A 101 -10.28 -14.66 8.15
C SER A 101 -10.18 -16.18 8.24
N ASN A 102 -10.78 -16.86 7.26
CA ASN A 102 -10.83 -18.31 7.18
C ASN A 102 -10.61 -18.78 5.74
N ARG A 103 -10.08 -19.99 5.58
CA ARG A 103 -10.02 -20.65 4.29
C ARG A 103 -11.43 -21.00 3.84
N LYS A 104 -11.76 -20.59 2.62
CA LYS A 104 -12.98 -20.99 1.93
C LYS A 104 -12.61 -21.31 0.49
N GLU A 105 -12.95 -22.49 0.03
CA GLU A 105 -12.71 -22.83 -1.37
C GLU A 105 -13.52 -21.91 -2.28
N VAL A 106 -12.82 -21.21 -3.13
CA VAL A 106 -13.37 -20.28 -4.13
C VAL A 106 -12.71 -20.60 -5.45
N ASP A 107 -13.51 -20.82 -6.48
CA ASP A 107 -13.00 -21.05 -7.82
C ASP A 107 -12.04 -19.94 -8.26
N GLN A 108 -10.97 -20.34 -8.99
CA GLN A 108 -9.96 -19.45 -9.52
C GLN A 108 -9.06 -18.78 -8.46
N TYR A 109 -9.22 -19.08 -7.16
CA TYR A 109 -8.29 -18.65 -6.13
C TYR A 109 -7.18 -19.67 -5.98
N LYS A 110 -5.93 -19.22 -5.92
CA LYS A 110 -4.74 -20.08 -5.91
C LYS A 110 -3.69 -19.62 -4.88
N ASN A 111 -2.62 -20.41 -4.74
CA ASN A 111 -1.50 -20.09 -3.86
C ASN A 111 -1.94 -19.86 -2.40
N TRP A 112 -2.84 -20.71 -1.92
CA TRP A 112 -3.32 -20.69 -0.54
C TRP A 112 -2.17 -20.95 0.44
N ARG A 113 -2.08 -20.12 1.45
CA ARG A 113 -1.07 -20.23 2.50
C ARG A 113 -1.66 -19.82 3.84
N GLU A 114 -1.52 -20.69 4.83
CA GLU A 114 -1.85 -20.37 6.21
C GLU A 114 -0.68 -19.65 6.87
N THR A 115 -0.98 -18.62 7.62
CA THR A 115 -0.04 -17.91 8.51
C THR A 115 -0.59 -17.98 9.93
N LYS A 116 0.20 -17.61 10.93
CA LYS A 116 -0.27 -17.57 12.34
C LYS A 116 -1.47 -16.64 12.54
N GLU A 117 -1.67 -15.67 11.68
CA GLU A 117 -2.66 -14.60 11.87
C GLU A 117 -3.81 -14.70 10.86
N ARG A 118 -3.58 -15.17 9.65
CA ARG A 118 -4.56 -15.13 8.54
C ARG A 118 -4.27 -16.19 7.49
N THR A 119 -5.32 -16.55 6.78
CA THR A 119 -5.20 -17.25 5.50
C THR A 119 -4.86 -16.23 4.41
N VAL A 120 -3.81 -16.49 3.65
CA VAL A 120 -3.36 -15.66 2.52
C VAL A 120 -3.65 -16.40 1.24
N VAL A 121 -4.21 -15.71 0.25
CA VAL A 121 -4.55 -16.31 -1.04
C VAL A 121 -4.34 -15.33 -2.18
N GLN A 122 -4.03 -15.85 -3.34
CA GLN A 122 -4.08 -15.09 -4.59
C GLN A 122 -5.47 -15.23 -5.20
N PRO A 123 -6.29 -14.16 -5.22
CA PRO A 123 -7.61 -14.20 -5.82
C PRO A 123 -7.51 -14.17 -7.36
N ASN A 124 -8.66 -14.26 -8.02
CA ASN A 124 -8.74 -14.09 -9.46
C ASN A 124 -8.34 -12.66 -9.89
N ARG A 125 -8.07 -12.50 -11.17
CA ARG A 125 -7.66 -11.22 -11.76
C ARG A 125 -8.71 -10.13 -11.57
N GLU A 126 -9.99 -10.46 -11.76
CA GLU A 126 -11.08 -9.51 -11.64
C GLU A 126 -11.11 -8.84 -10.26
N LEU A 127 -10.94 -9.61 -9.17
CA LEU A 127 -10.88 -9.04 -7.84
C LEU A 127 -9.64 -8.15 -7.66
N LEU A 128 -8.47 -8.57 -8.15
CA LEU A 128 -7.24 -7.76 -8.07
C LEU A 128 -7.38 -6.42 -8.82
N GLU A 129 -8.05 -6.40 -9.95
CA GLU A 129 -8.32 -5.17 -10.71
C GLU A 129 -9.28 -4.21 -9.98
N ASN A 130 -10.16 -4.74 -9.14
CA ASN A 130 -11.10 -3.97 -8.34
C ASN A 130 -10.54 -3.50 -6.97
N ILE A 131 -9.39 -3.98 -6.57
CA ILE A 131 -8.67 -3.54 -5.36
C ILE A 131 -7.82 -2.31 -5.70
N PHE A 132 -7.58 -1.46 -4.72
CA PHE A 132 -6.53 -0.45 -4.73
C PHE A 132 -5.83 -0.39 -3.38
N THR A 133 -4.58 -0.01 -3.39
CA THR A 133 -3.74 0.15 -2.20
C THR A 133 -3.53 1.63 -1.91
N ILE A 134 -3.73 2.05 -0.67
CA ILE A 134 -3.41 3.40 -0.21
C ILE A 134 -2.16 3.32 0.66
N ARG A 135 -1.15 4.11 0.34
CA ARG A 135 0.03 4.33 1.19
C ARG A 135 -0.07 5.73 1.79
N ILE A 136 -0.14 5.78 3.11
CA ILE A 136 -0.21 7.03 3.88
C ILE A 136 1.20 7.34 4.37
N HIS A 137 1.69 8.52 4.04
CA HIS A 137 3.06 8.93 4.33
C HIS A 137 3.09 9.72 5.63
N LEU A 138 3.62 9.12 6.70
CA LEU A 138 3.81 9.78 7.98
C LEU A 138 5.06 10.66 7.99
N ASP A 139 5.99 10.41 7.06
CA ASP A 139 7.15 11.21 6.74
C ASP A 139 7.16 11.59 5.26
N LYS A 140 7.89 12.63 4.90
CA LYS A 140 8.13 12.99 3.51
C LYS A 140 8.86 11.84 2.79
N CYS A 141 8.30 11.40 1.66
CA CYS A 141 8.85 10.33 0.83
C CYS A 141 9.50 10.91 -0.42
N THR A 142 10.79 10.69 -0.57
CA THR A 142 11.60 11.18 -1.70
C THR A 142 12.40 10.06 -2.33
N LYS A 143 12.97 10.33 -3.49
CA LYS A 143 13.90 9.43 -4.18
C LYS A 143 15.02 8.92 -3.26
N GLN A 144 15.52 9.79 -2.38
CA GLN A 144 16.67 9.50 -1.50
C GLN A 144 16.28 8.62 -0.31
N ASN A 145 15.02 8.64 0.16
CA ASN A 145 14.59 7.85 1.32
C ASN A 145 13.66 6.68 0.96
N GLY A 146 13.69 6.22 -0.30
CA GLY A 146 13.04 4.99 -0.71
C GLY A 146 11.62 5.16 -1.25
N ALA A 147 11.33 6.28 -1.92
CA ALA A 147 10.09 6.46 -2.65
C ALA A 147 9.82 5.27 -3.58
N LEU A 148 8.55 4.91 -3.69
CA LEU A 148 8.12 3.82 -4.55
C LEU A 148 8.43 4.17 -6.01
N ARG A 149 8.94 3.18 -6.73
CA ARG A 149 9.14 3.24 -8.18
C ARG A 149 8.10 2.35 -8.81
N VAL A 150 7.45 2.82 -9.82
CA VAL A 150 6.39 2.10 -10.54
C VAL A 150 6.69 2.04 -12.02
N ILE A 151 6.14 1.06 -12.70
CA ILE A 151 6.09 1.02 -14.17
C ILE A 151 4.66 1.39 -14.57
N GLU A 152 4.53 2.58 -15.15
CA GLU A 152 3.22 3.08 -15.61
C GLU A 152 2.53 2.07 -16.51
N GLU A 153 1.19 1.97 -16.40
CA GLU A 153 0.32 1.10 -17.22
C GLU A 153 0.58 -0.41 -17.08
N SER A 154 1.56 -0.84 -16.27
CA SER A 154 1.89 -2.27 -16.13
C SER A 154 0.73 -3.10 -15.56
N HIS A 155 -0.18 -2.50 -14.77
CA HIS A 155 -1.36 -3.16 -14.23
C HIS A 155 -2.34 -3.62 -15.33
N LEU A 156 -2.37 -2.96 -16.49
CA LEU A 156 -3.21 -3.32 -17.63
C LEU A 156 -2.81 -4.67 -18.26
N LYS A 157 -1.56 -5.08 -18.05
CA LYS A 157 -1.01 -6.36 -18.54
C LYS A 157 -1.43 -7.56 -17.69
N GLY A 158 -2.14 -7.33 -16.57
CA GLY A 158 -2.46 -8.39 -15.61
C GLY A 158 -1.26 -8.84 -14.79
N THR A 159 -1.17 -10.14 -14.49
CA THR A 159 -0.04 -10.70 -13.77
C THR A 159 1.19 -10.80 -14.68
N ILE A 160 2.30 -10.24 -14.24
CA ILE A 160 3.57 -10.17 -14.97
C ILE A 160 4.56 -11.16 -14.36
N ASP A 161 5.24 -11.94 -15.20
CA ASP A 161 6.45 -12.64 -14.76
C ASP A 161 7.57 -11.62 -14.56
N THR A 162 7.86 -11.30 -13.31
CA THR A 162 8.86 -10.30 -12.96
C THR A 162 10.28 -10.72 -13.34
N THR A 163 10.55 -12.04 -13.43
CA THR A 163 11.85 -12.57 -13.83
C THR A 163 12.12 -12.28 -15.28
N GLU A 164 11.14 -12.49 -16.15
CA GLU A 164 11.24 -12.17 -17.57
C GLU A 164 11.20 -10.65 -17.79
N TRP A 165 10.33 -9.92 -17.07
CA TRP A 165 10.25 -8.47 -17.20
C TRP A 165 11.57 -7.77 -16.86
N ILE A 166 12.29 -8.21 -15.81
CA ILE A 166 13.58 -7.63 -15.42
C ILE A 166 14.60 -7.68 -16.57
N LYS A 167 14.53 -8.67 -17.44
CA LYS A 167 15.43 -8.78 -18.61
C LYS A 167 15.15 -7.72 -19.67
N THR A 168 13.91 -7.39 -19.89
CA THR A 168 13.48 -6.46 -20.95
C THR A 168 13.31 -5.02 -20.46
N LYS A 169 12.90 -4.83 -19.20
CA LYS A 169 12.61 -3.55 -18.55
C LYS A 169 11.70 -2.63 -19.37
N VAL A 170 10.71 -3.20 -20.04
CA VAL A 170 9.77 -2.45 -20.87
C VAL A 170 8.78 -1.67 -20.01
N GLY A 171 8.62 -0.38 -20.28
CA GLY A 171 7.69 0.53 -19.65
C GLY A 171 8.35 1.78 -19.09
N LYS A 172 7.57 2.82 -18.88
CA LYS A 172 8.04 4.07 -18.28
C LYS A 172 8.13 3.92 -16.76
N GLU A 173 9.32 4.10 -16.21
CA GLU A 173 9.54 4.12 -14.78
C GLU A 173 9.25 5.52 -14.22
N THR A 174 8.44 5.59 -13.16
CA THR A 174 8.14 6.83 -12.43
C THR A 174 8.42 6.65 -10.94
N ILE A 175 9.00 7.67 -10.32
CA ILE A 175 9.28 7.71 -8.88
C ILE A 175 8.16 8.48 -8.21
N CYS A 176 7.45 7.85 -7.27
CA CYS A 176 6.31 8.41 -6.57
C CYS A 176 6.79 9.15 -5.31
N GLU A 177 7.21 10.40 -5.45
CA GLU A 177 7.51 11.26 -4.30
C GLU A 177 6.22 11.81 -3.72
N VAL A 178 6.10 11.85 -2.39
CA VAL A 178 4.88 12.27 -1.68
C VAL A 178 5.29 13.03 -0.42
N GLY A 179 4.65 14.16 -0.16
CA GLY A 179 4.86 14.94 1.05
C GLY A 179 4.38 14.24 2.32
N LYS A 180 4.85 14.68 3.48
CA LYS A 180 4.32 14.26 4.79
C LYS A 180 2.81 14.55 4.85
N GLY A 181 2.02 13.59 5.28
CA GLY A 181 0.56 13.70 5.31
C GLY A 181 -0.13 13.49 3.96
N GLY A 182 0.63 13.28 2.88
CA GLY A 182 0.09 12.88 1.59
C GLY A 182 -0.13 11.38 1.48
N ILE A 183 -0.77 10.96 0.40
CA ILE A 183 -1.05 9.55 0.09
C ILE A 183 -0.65 9.22 -1.35
N LEU A 184 -0.22 7.98 -1.54
CA LEU A 184 -0.11 7.33 -2.85
C LEU A 184 -1.22 6.28 -2.93
N ILE A 185 -1.97 6.28 -4.03
CA ILE A 185 -2.98 5.28 -4.34
C ILE A 185 -2.53 4.52 -5.57
N MET A 186 -2.56 3.20 -5.54
CA MET A 186 -2.10 2.38 -6.67
C MET A 186 -2.92 1.10 -6.86
N LYS A 187 -2.94 0.58 -8.07
CA LYS A 187 -3.49 -0.75 -8.39
C LYS A 187 -2.53 -1.84 -7.89
N PRO A 188 -3.02 -2.96 -7.33
CA PRO A 188 -2.18 -4.07 -6.88
C PRO A 188 -1.35 -4.69 -8.01
N LEU A 189 -1.91 -4.73 -9.22
CA LEU A 189 -1.23 -5.24 -10.41
C LEU A 189 -0.20 -4.27 -11.01
N LEU A 190 -0.05 -3.06 -10.44
CA LEU A 190 1.00 -2.14 -10.86
C LEU A 190 2.36 -2.70 -10.42
N LEU A 191 3.27 -2.88 -11.36
CA LEU A 191 4.63 -3.33 -11.08
C LEU A 191 5.39 -2.25 -10.34
N HIS A 192 5.88 -2.56 -9.14
CA HIS A 192 6.52 -1.58 -8.27
C HIS A 192 7.71 -2.15 -7.49
N SER A 193 8.55 -1.25 -7.04
CA SER A 193 9.75 -1.57 -6.24
C SER A 193 10.12 -0.39 -5.34
N SER A 194 11.00 -0.61 -4.36
CA SER A 194 11.64 0.48 -3.64
C SER A 194 13.12 0.21 -3.45
N ARG A 195 13.95 1.26 -3.58
CA ARG A 195 15.39 1.18 -3.33
C ARG A 195 15.70 1.25 -1.83
N ARG A 196 16.93 0.96 -1.49
CA ARG A 196 17.48 1.30 -0.18
C ARG A 196 17.43 2.80 0.02
N THR A 197 17.26 3.21 1.26
CA THR A 197 17.37 4.63 1.64
C THR A 197 18.85 5.01 1.72
N GLU A 198 19.21 6.17 1.22
CA GLU A 198 20.56 6.72 1.31
C GLU A 198 20.71 7.64 2.54
N THR A 199 19.59 8.01 3.12
CA THR A 199 19.46 8.94 4.25
C THR A 199 18.41 8.46 5.25
N VAL A 200 17.95 9.28 6.10
CA VAL A 200 17.04 9.14 7.25
C VAL A 200 15.88 8.14 7.11
N SER A 201 15.39 7.66 8.24
CA SER A 201 14.15 6.90 8.51
C SER A 201 12.97 7.34 7.65
N TYR A 202 12.17 6.37 7.20
CA TYR A 202 10.95 6.59 6.45
C TYR A 202 9.80 5.73 6.96
N THR A 203 8.73 6.37 7.35
CA THR A 203 7.57 5.74 7.98
C THR A 203 6.31 5.89 7.12
N HIS A 204 5.60 4.80 6.90
CA HIS A 204 4.34 4.80 6.18
C HIS A 204 3.40 3.68 6.60
N LEU A 205 2.11 3.85 6.31
CA LEU A 205 1.08 2.84 6.47
C LEU A 205 0.53 2.44 5.10
N THR A 206 0.48 1.14 4.81
CA THR A 206 -0.05 0.58 3.57
C THR A 206 -1.39 -0.11 3.83
N LEU A 207 -2.42 0.26 3.06
CA LEU A 207 -3.80 -0.18 3.22
C LEU A 207 -4.39 -0.65 1.88
N PRO A 208 -4.25 -1.93 1.50
CA PRO A 208 -5.10 -2.52 0.47
C PRO A 208 -6.57 -2.47 0.86
N THR A 209 -7.41 -2.02 -0.05
CA THR A 209 -8.85 -1.83 0.16
C THR A 209 -9.64 -2.53 -0.94
N THR A 210 -10.81 -3.05 -0.60
CA THR A 210 -11.70 -3.73 -1.54
C THR A 210 -13.14 -3.24 -1.39
N PRO A 211 -13.91 -3.18 -2.49
CA PRO A 211 -15.36 -2.96 -2.43
C PRO A 211 -16.14 -4.19 -1.93
N TYR A 212 -15.49 -5.36 -1.81
CA TYR A 212 -16.13 -6.61 -1.40
C TYR A 212 -15.50 -7.16 -0.11
N VAL A 213 -16.33 -7.63 0.79
CA VAL A 213 -16.00 -8.41 1.98
C VAL A 213 -16.62 -9.79 1.84
#